data_169df78c754df4ae20f3aa3d2fdf3428
#
_entry.id   169df78c754df4ae20f3aa3d2fdf3428
#
_cell.length_a   1.000
_cell.length_b   1.000
_cell.length_c   1.000
_cell.angle_alpha   90.00
_cell.angle_beta   90.00
_cell.angle_gamma   90.00
#
_symmetry.space_group_name_H-M   'P 1'
#
loop_
_entity.id
_entity.type
_entity.pdbx_description
1 polymer ?
#
loop_
_entity_poly.entity_id
_entity_poly.type
_entity_poly.pdbx_seq_one_letter_code
_entity_poly.pdbx_strand_id
1 'polypeptide(L)'
;MFEQNADCIGWVCIPGTAVDYPLMHTPEDSEKYLRKDFYGAYSVSGVPFLDGRCSLESANLIIYGHNMNNGTMFGSLKNYTDASYYAEHPTIELETAAGKGLYTIFSVMKVKKDDAWYRFLTADTETDFLHQIRYARECSLYDTGIIPTYGQQLLTLSTCYGSSGGDCLLYTSD
;
A
#
# COMPACT_ATOMS: atom_id res chain seq x y z
N MET A 1 21.27 -5.04 -0.55
CA MET A 1 19.91 -5.49 -0.17
C MET A 1 19.28 -6.31 -1.28
N PHE A 2 19.12 -5.78 -2.48
CA PHE A 2 18.60 -6.53 -3.65
C PHE A 2 19.44 -7.77 -4.01
N GLU A 3 20.74 -7.77 -3.70
CA GLU A 3 21.63 -8.91 -3.91
C GLU A 3 21.43 -10.06 -2.91
N GLN A 4 20.78 -9.80 -1.77
CA GLN A 4 20.55 -10.80 -0.72
C GLN A 4 19.30 -11.63 -0.92
N ASN A 5 18.29 -11.06 -1.62
CA ASN A 5 17.07 -11.76 -2.01
C ASN A 5 16.54 -11.18 -3.32
N ALA A 6 16.49 -12.03 -4.34
CA ALA A 6 16.03 -11.64 -5.69
C ALA A 6 14.54 -11.22 -5.75
N ASP A 7 13.74 -11.63 -4.77
CA ASP A 7 12.32 -11.25 -4.66
C ASP A 7 12.16 -9.83 -4.08
N CYS A 8 13.22 -9.23 -3.53
CA CYS A 8 13.18 -7.88 -3.01
C CYS A 8 13.27 -6.87 -4.15
N ILE A 9 12.21 -6.09 -4.36
CA ILE A 9 12.13 -5.11 -5.46
C ILE A 9 12.22 -3.67 -4.99
N GLY A 10 12.18 -3.43 -3.68
CA GLY A 10 12.16 -2.07 -3.16
C GLY A 10 12.16 -1.99 -1.65
N TRP A 11 11.88 -0.78 -1.19
CA TRP A 11 11.74 -0.43 0.21
C TRP A 11 10.61 0.57 0.39
N VAL A 12 9.68 0.30 1.30
CA VAL A 12 8.56 1.19 1.63
C VAL A 12 8.76 1.80 3.00
N CYS A 13 8.61 3.12 3.10
CA CYS A 13 8.77 3.86 4.34
C CYS A 13 7.70 4.94 4.47
N ILE A 14 7.17 5.10 5.68
CA ILE A 14 6.39 6.29 6.05
C ILE A 14 7.19 7.02 7.14
N PRO A 15 7.79 8.17 6.82
CA PRO A 15 8.66 8.88 7.75
C PRO A 15 8.00 9.15 9.11
N GLY A 16 8.71 8.89 10.19
CA GLY A 16 8.23 9.09 11.56
C GLY A 16 7.27 8.01 12.08
N THR A 17 7.08 6.92 11.34
CA THR A 17 6.24 5.79 11.75
C THR A 17 7.02 4.48 11.79
N ALA A 18 6.36 3.39 12.21
CA ALA A 18 6.95 2.04 12.19
C ALA A 18 7.04 1.42 10.79
N VAL A 19 6.47 2.03 9.75
CA VAL A 19 6.52 1.52 8.39
C VAL A 19 7.87 1.87 7.77
N ASP A 20 8.78 0.91 7.76
CA ASP A 20 10.14 1.02 7.22
C ASP A 20 10.66 -0.39 6.89
N TYR A 21 10.25 -0.93 5.74
CA TYR A 21 10.40 -2.35 5.40
C TYR A 21 10.80 -2.58 3.94
N PRO A 22 11.52 -3.70 3.68
CA PRO A 22 11.71 -4.18 2.31
C PRO A 22 10.35 -4.50 1.68
N LEU A 23 10.27 -4.28 0.36
CA LEU A 23 9.12 -4.65 -0.46
C LEU A 23 9.45 -5.88 -1.30
N MET A 24 8.69 -6.93 -1.13
CA MET A 24 8.85 -8.19 -1.86
C MET A 24 7.87 -8.27 -3.03
N HIS A 25 8.24 -9.00 -4.10
CA HIS A 25 7.35 -9.27 -5.23
C HIS A 25 7.61 -10.65 -5.81
N THR A 26 6.58 -11.48 -5.82
CA THR A 26 6.61 -12.85 -6.34
C THR A 26 5.34 -13.12 -7.14
N PRO A 27 5.29 -12.75 -8.45
CA PRO A 27 4.09 -12.90 -9.28
C PRO A 27 3.55 -14.33 -9.34
N GLU A 28 4.43 -15.31 -9.32
CA GLU A 28 4.07 -16.75 -9.39
C GLU A 28 3.47 -17.29 -8.07
N ASP A 29 3.76 -16.62 -6.94
CA ASP A 29 3.25 -16.97 -5.61
C ASP A 29 3.06 -15.68 -4.80
N SER A 30 2.02 -14.94 -5.14
CA SER A 30 1.82 -13.56 -4.65
C SER A 30 1.71 -13.44 -3.13
N GLU A 31 1.34 -14.52 -2.42
CA GLU A 31 1.23 -14.56 -0.95
C GLU A 31 2.43 -15.20 -0.25
N LYS A 32 3.52 -15.47 -1.00
CA LYS A 32 4.74 -16.11 -0.45
C LYS A 32 5.22 -15.46 0.85
N TYR A 33 5.23 -14.13 0.90
CA TYR A 33 5.73 -13.36 2.03
C TYR A 33 4.67 -13.02 3.09
N LEU A 34 3.45 -13.49 2.93
CA LEU A 34 2.40 -13.35 3.94
C LEU A 34 2.80 -13.98 5.28
N ARG A 35 3.57 -15.06 5.26
CA ARG A 35 4.04 -15.82 6.43
C ARG A 35 5.52 -16.17 6.37
N LYS A 36 6.32 -15.39 5.66
CA LYS A 36 7.79 -15.57 5.59
C LYS A 36 8.49 -14.25 5.88
N ASP A 37 9.66 -14.34 6.51
CA ASP A 37 10.56 -13.21 6.66
C ASP A 37 11.33 -12.93 5.36
N PHE A 38 12.18 -11.92 5.37
CA PHE A 38 13.01 -11.53 4.24
C PHE A 38 13.90 -12.67 3.70
N TYR A 39 14.32 -13.60 4.54
CA TYR A 39 15.18 -14.73 4.18
C TYR A 39 14.39 -16.00 3.81
N GLY A 40 13.06 -15.93 3.81
CA GLY A 40 12.18 -17.04 3.45
C GLY A 40 11.86 -18.01 4.59
N ALA A 41 12.30 -17.74 5.83
CA ALA A 41 11.93 -18.48 7.00
C ALA A 41 10.51 -18.13 7.46
N TYR A 42 9.85 -19.05 8.17
CA TYR A 42 8.51 -18.80 8.69
C TYR A 42 8.50 -17.59 9.64
N SER A 43 7.57 -16.67 9.42
CA SER A 43 7.37 -15.50 10.26
C SER A 43 5.88 -15.18 10.35
N VAL A 44 5.36 -15.00 11.55
CA VAL A 44 3.95 -14.61 11.77
C VAL A 44 3.64 -13.23 11.20
N SER A 45 4.62 -12.32 11.25
CA SER A 45 4.47 -10.96 10.77
C SER A 45 4.61 -10.82 9.25
N GLY A 46 5.23 -11.80 8.58
CA GLY A 46 5.55 -11.70 7.17
C GLY A 46 6.44 -10.50 6.83
N VAL A 47 6.45 -10.11 5.57
CA VAL A 47 7.10 -8.90 5.05
C VAL A 47 6.14 -8.25 4.05
N PRO A 48 6.05 -6.92 3.95
CA PRO A 48 5.23 -6.26 2.93
C PRO A 48 5.55 -6.74 1.51
N PHE A 49 4.50 -6.98 0.73
CA PHE A 49 4.65 -7.49 -0.63
C PHE A 49 3.70 -6.81 -1.61
N LEU A 50 4.17 -6.64 -2.83
CA LEU A 50 3.40 -6.12 -3.96
C LEU A 50 2.43 -7.20 -4.46
N ASP A 51 1.21 -6.80 -4.82
CA ASP A 51 0.24 -7.68 -5.48
C ASP A 51 0.87 -8.35 -6.69
N GLY A 52 0.75 -9.67 -6.80
CA GLY A 52 1.38 -10.45 -7.88
C GLY A 52 0.91 -10.05 -9.29
N ARG A 53 -0.25 -9.40 -9.40
CA ARG A 53 -0.77 -8.88 -10.66
C ARG A 53 -0.16 -7.54 -11.08
N CYS A 54 0.48 -6.82 -10.14
CA CYS A 54 1.17 -5.57 -10.42
C CYS A 54 2.53 -5.81 -11.06
N SER A 55 2.95 -4.85 -11.87
CA SER A 55 4.35 -4.56 -12.18
C SER A 55 4.70 -3.18 -11.63
N LEU A 56 5.99 -2.81 -11.59
CA LEU A 56 6.40 -1.47 -11.16
C LEU A 56 5.89 -0.34 -12.08
N GLU A 57 5.32 -0.69 -13.23
CA GLU A 57 4.73 0.23 -14.21
C GLU A 57 3.19 0.29 -14.12
N SER A 58 2.58 -0.46 -13.20
CA SER A 58 1.14 -0.41 -12.97
C SER A 58 0.70 0.98 -12.55
N ALA A 59 -0.49 1.41 -12.96
CA ALA A 59 -1.04 2.71 -12.59
C ALA A 59 -1.33 2.80 -11.08
N ASN A 60 -1.62 1.68 -10.45
CA ASN A 60 -1.82 1.58 -9.00
C ASN A 60 -1.01 0.38 -8.46
N LEU A 61 -0.02 0.66 -7.64
CA LEU A 61 0.77 -0.35 -6.95
C LEU A 61 0.07 -0.72 -5.65
N ILE A 62 -0.34 -1.97 -5.49
CA ILE A 62 -1.01 -2.42 -4.26
C ILE A 62 -0.03 -3.23 -3.42
N ILE A 63 0.30 -2.72 -2.24
CA ILE A 63 1.21 -3.36 -1.29
C ILE A 63 0.41 -3.84 -0.09
N TYR A 64 0.57 -5.12 0.24
CA TYR A 64 -0.04 -5.75 1.40
C TYR A 64 0.94 -5.87 2.55
N GLY A 65 0.46 -5.70 3.76
CA GLY A 65 1.22 -5.93 4.99
C GLY A 65 0.31 -6.28 6.17
N HIS A 66 0.82 -7.07 7.13
CA HIS A 66 0.04 -7.46 8.29
C HIS A 66 -0.24 -6.29 9.24
N ASN A 67 -1.44 -6.29 9.81
CA ASN A 67 -1.78 -5.45 10.96
C ASN A 67 -1.35 -6.19 12.24
N MET A 68 -0.16 -5.88 12.72
CA MET A 68 0.35 -6.43 13.97
C MET A 68 -0.15 -5.64 15.18
N ASN A 69 -0.60 -6.34 16.22
CA ASN A 69 -1.12 -5.70 17.45
C ASN A 69 -0.10 -4.81 18.15
N ASN A 70 1.19 -5.13 18.01
CA ASN A 70 2.29 -4.33 18.56
C ASN A 70 2.66 -3.10 17.70
N GLY A 71 1.90 -2.82 16.64
CA GLY A 71 2.12 -1.66 15.75
C GLY A 71 3.21 -1.84 14.69
N THR A 72 3.88 -3.00 14.64
CA THR A 72 4.85 -3.31 13.58
C THR A 72 4.18 -3.66 12.26
N MET A 73 4.95 -3.83 11.21
CA MET A 73 4.48 -4.00 9.84
C MET A 73 3.52 -2.85 9.45
N PHE A 74 2.30 -3.15 9.05
CA PHE A 74 1.29 -2.15 8.75
C PHE A 74 0.33 -1.89 9.93
N GLY A 75 0.69 -2.33 11.13
CA GLY A 75 -0.13 -2.13 12.33
C GLY A 75 -0.34 -0.67 12.72
N SER A 76 0.62 0.22 12.45
CA SER A 76 0.49 1.66 12.69
C SER A 76 -0.45 2.37 11.71
N LEU A 77 -0.77 1.75 10.56
CA LEU A 77 -1.67 2.35 9.58
C LEU A 77 -3.07 2.61 10.13
N LYS A 78 -3.54 1.83 11.13
CA LYS A 78 -4.81 2.09 11.80
C LYS A 78 -4.92 3.51 12.39
N ASN A 79 -3.79 4.15 12.70
CA ASN A 79 -3.77 5.50 13.26
C ASN A 79 -4.23 6.56 12.25
N TYR A 80 -4.17 6.28 10.95
CA TYR A 80 -4.70 7.17 9.91
C TYR A 80 -6.23 7.30 9.92
N THR A 81 -6.93 6.55 10.76
CA THR A 81 -8.35 6.85 11.04
C THR A 81 -8.53 8.20 11.72
N ASP A 82 -7.46 8.75 12.29
CA ASP A 82 -7.40 10.10 12.81
C ASP A 82 -6.71 11.04 11.79
N ALA A 83 -7.40 12.11 11.40
CA ALA A 83 -6.89 13.10 10.46
C ALA A 83 -5.66 13.85 11.00
N SER A 84 -5.48 13.93 12.34
CA SER A 84 -4.28 14.53 12.93
C SER A 84 -3.03 13.70 12.65
N TYR A 85 -3.15 12.36 12.67
CA TYR A 85 -2.04 11.48 12.33
C TYR A 85 -1.64 11.63 10.84
N TYR A 86 -2.62 11.76 9.95
CA TYR A 86 -2.37 12.09 8.54
C TYR A 86 -1.61 13.41 8.41
N ALA A 87 -2.00 14.46 9.14
CA ALA A 87 -1.35 15.77 9.07
C ALA A 87 0.14 15.70 9.48
N GLU A 88 0.49 14.80 10.39
CA GLU A 88 1.88 14.56 10.82
C GLU A 88 2.67 13.66 9.85
N HIS A 89 1.99 12.75 9.14
CA HIS A 89 2.59 11.73 8.28
C HIS A 89 1.91 11.67 6.91
N PRO A 90 1.95 12.75 6.09
CA PRO A 90 1.15 12.86 4.87
C PRO A 90 1.75 12.12 3.67
N THR A 91 2.97 11.56 3.78
CA THR A 91 3.71 11.02 2.64
C THR A 91 4.20 9.59 2.87
N ILE A 92 4.32 8.85 1.77
CA ILE A 92 4.92 7.52 1.70
C ILE A 92 6.11 7.59 0.74
N GLU A 93 7.23 7.00 1.13
CA GLU A 93 8.40 6.85 0.29
C GLU A 93 8.48 5.42 -0.23
N LEU A 94 8.69 5.28 -1.53
CA LEU A 94 8.95 3.99 -2.17
C LEU A 94 10.27 4.08 -2.94
N GLU A 95 11.26 3.30 -2.53
CA GLU A 95 12.53 3.18 -3.22
C GLU A 95 12.56 1.86 -3.99
N THR A 96 12.92 1.92 -5.27
CA THR A 96 13.10 0.75 -6.15
C THR A 96 14.41 0.89 -6.91
N ALA A 97 14.74 -0.10 -7.75
CA ALA A 97 15.90 0.01 -8.64
C ALA A 97 15.81 1.19 -9.63
N ALA A 98 14.61 1.67 -9.92
CA ALA A 98 14.38 2.83 -10.80
C ALA A 98 14.60 4.17 -10.10
N GLY A 99 14.69 4.18 -8.76
CA GLY A 99 14.86 5.38 -7.95
C GLY A 99 13.88 5.47 -6.78
N LYS A 100 13.84 6.64 -6.16
CA LYS A 100 12.98 6.94 -5.02
C LYS A 100 11.78 7.77 -5.47
N GLY A 101 10.58 7.26 -5.20
CA GLY A 101 9.31 7.97 -5.37
C GLY A 101 8.82 8.52 -4.03
N LEU A 102 8.19 9.69 -4.06
CA LEU A 102 7.49 10.29 -2.93
C LEU A 102 6.02 10.40 -3.29
N TYR A 103 5.17 9.79 -2.50
CA TYR A 103 3.74 9.73 -2.70
C TYR A 103 3.03 10.50 -1.60
N THR A 104 2.09 11.38 -1.97
CA THR A 104 1.25 12.13 -1.02
C THR A 104 -0.08 11.44 -0.85
N ILE A 105 -0.45 11.09 0.38
CA ILE A 105 -1.69 10.37 0.67
C ILE A 105 -2.90 11.25 0.31
N PHE A 106 -3.75 10.80 -0.59
CA PHE A 106 -4.96 11.52 -0.99
C PHE A 106 -6.27 10.92 -0.45
N SER A 107 -6.24 9.65 -0.03
CA SER A 107 -7.41 8.97 0.50
C SER A 107 -7.05 7.93 1.55
N VAL A 108 -7.85 7.84 2.58
CA VAL A 108 -7.79 6.80 3.63
C VAL A 108 -9.16 6.15 3.72
N MET A 109 -9.25 4.86 3.34
CA MET A 109 -10.54 4.16 3.20
C MET A 109 -10.61 2.94 4.11
N LYS A 110 -11.80 2.67 4.65
CA LYS A 110 -12.17 1.36 5.20
C LYS A 110 -13.04 0.63 4.18
N VAL A 111 -12.53 -0.45 3.63
CA VAL A 111 -13.20 -1.21 2.58
C VAL A 111 -13.21 -2.70 2.91
N LYS A 112 -14.09 -3.45 2.25
CA LYS A 112 -14.10 -4.90 2.31
C LYS A 112 -12.97 -5.49 1.47
N LYS A 113 -12.53 -6.72 1.81
CA LYS A 113 -11.47 -7.43 1.10
C LYS A 113 -11.73 -7.69 -0.39
N ASP A 114 -12.98 -7.62 -0.83
CA ASP A 114 -13.44 -7.79 -2.22
C ASP A 114 -13.81 -6.48 -2.91
N ASP A 115 -13.43 -5.33 -2.34
CA ASP A 115 -13.72 -4.01 -2.88
C ASP A 115 -13.20 -3.84 -4.30
N ALA A 116 -13.92 -3.02 -5.08
CA ALA A 116 -13.59 -2.76 -6.48
C ALA A 116 -12.21 -2.12 -6.67
N TRP A 117 -11.72 -1.36 -5.68
CA TRP A 117 -10.41 -0.73 -5.70
C TRP A 117 -9.27 -1.74 -5.96
N TYR A 118 -9.37 -2.97 -5.41
CA TYR A 118 -8.36 -4.02 -5.60
C TYR A 118 -8.27 -4.54 -7.03
N ARG A 119 -9.21 -4.18 -7.92
CA ARG A 119 -9.17 -4.50 -9.35
C ARG A 119 -8.59 -3.39 -10.22
N PHE A 120 -8.39 -2.21 -9.64
CA PHE A 120 -7.82 -1.07 -10.32
C PHE A 120 -6.29 -1.14 -10.29
N LEU A 121 -5.70 -1.69 -11.34
CA LEU A 121 -4.25 -1.82 -11.51
C LEU A 121 -3.72 -0.98 -12.68
N THR A 122 -4.56 -0.79 -13.71
CA THR A 122 -4.26 -0.02 -14.92
C THR A 122 -5.38 0.98 -15.21
N ALA A 123 -5.06 2.05 -15.90
CA ALA A 123 -6.04 3.02 -16.38
C ALA A 123 -5.73 3.34 -17.83
N ASP A 124 -6.55 2.81 -18.76
CA ASP A 124 -6.34 3.00 -20.19
C ASP A 124 -6.80 4.38 -20.68
N THR A 125 -7.70 5.01 -19.93
CA THR A 125 -8.23 6.34 -20.23
C THR A 125 -8.23 7.26 -19.02
N GLU A 126 -8.18 8.57 -19.28
CA GLU A 126 -8.34 9.60 -18.24
C GLU A 126 -9.69 9.47 -17.52
N THR A 127 -10.75 9.16 -18.26
CA THR A 127 -12.09 8.98 -17.70
C THR A 127 -12.12 7.85 -16.67
N ASP A 128 -11.53 6.70 -16.99
CA ASP A 128 -11.45 5.56 -16.08
C ASP A 128 -10.63 5.90 -14.83
N PHE A 129 -9.48 6.56 -15.02
CA PHE A 129 -8.64 7.02 -13.92
C PHE A 129 -9.43 7.95 -12.98
N LEU A 130 -10.04 9.01 -13.52
CA LEU A 130 -10.79 9.98 -12.72
C LEU A 130 -12.01 9.37 -12.03
N HIS A 131 -12.64 8.36 -12.63
CA HIS A 131 -13.71 7.60 -11.97
C HIS A 131 -13.19 6.90 -10.71
N GLN A 132 -12.03 6.26 -10.78
CA GLN A 132 -11.42 5.59 -9.62
C GLN A 132 -10.98 6.60 -8.55
N ILE A 133 -10.40 7.74 -8.94
CA ILE A 133 -10.02 8.79 -7.99
C ILE A 133 -11.25 9.35 -7.26
N ARG A 134 -12.33 9.58 -7.98
CA ARG A 134 -13.59 10.03 -7.36
C ARG A 134 -14.10 9.01 -6.36
N TYR A 135 -14.15 7.73 -6.74
CA TYR A 135 -14.53 6.64 -5.83
C TYR A 135 -13.71 6.64 -4.55
N ALA A 136 -12.37 6.66 -4.67
CA ALA A 136 -11.48 6.66 -3.52
C ALA A 136 -11.69 7.88 -2.61
N ARG A 137 -11.93 9.06 -3.19
CA ARG A 137 -12.18 10.28 -2.41
C ARG A 137 -13.55 10.25 -1.71
N GLU A 138 -14.59 9.72 -2.36
CA GLU A 138 -15.92 9.55 -1.76
C GLU A 138 -15.92 8.54 -0.62
N CYS A 139 -15.10 7.49 -0.70
CA CYS A 139 -14.92 6.48 0.35
C CYS A 139 -13.95 6.90 1.45
N SER A 140 -13.21 8.00 1.26
CA SER A 140 -12.23 8.45 2.25
C SER A 140 -12.88 8.88 3.56
N LEU A 141 -12.22 8.56 4.68
CA LEU A 141 -12.69 8.91 6.03
C LEU A 141 -12.72 10.43 6.26
N TYR A 142 -11.89 11.17 5.51
CA TYR A 142 -11.81 12.64 5.53
C TYR A 142 -11.28 13.14 4.19
N ASP A 143 -11.50 14.42 3.91
CA ASP A 143 -10.97 15.06 2.70
C ASP A 143 -9.55 15.58 2.95
N THR A 144 -8.59 15.08 2.17
CA THR A 144 -7.19 15.54 2.22
C THR A 144 -6.94 16.77 1.35
N GLY A 145 -7.88 17.13 0.48
CA GLY A 145 -7.72 18.18 -0.52
C GLY A 145 -6.84 17.82 -1.71
N ILE A 146 -6.24 16.61 -1.70
CA ILE A 146 -5.37 16.16 -2.79
C ILE A 146 -6.20 15.45 -3.87
N ILE A 147 -5.91 15.74 -5.13
CA ILE A 147 -6.56 15.15 -6.30
C ILE A 147 -5.48 14.70 -7.27
N PRO A 148 -5.21 13.39 -7.38
CA PRO A 148 -4.31 12.85 -8.38
C PRO A 148 -4.77 13.16 -9.80
N THR A 149 -3.82 13.34 -10.71
CA THR A 149 -4.06 13.59 -12.12
C THR A 149 -3.71 12.36 -12.97
N TYR A 150 -4.39 12.22 -14.11
CA TYR A 150 -4.12 11.12 -15.04
C TYR A 150 -2.66 11.12 -15.48
N GLY A 151 -2.03 9.93 -15.45
CA GLY A 151 -0.61 9.75 -15.72
C GLY A 151 0.27 9.71 -14.48
N GLN A 152 -0.22 10.13 -13.31
CA GLN A 152 0.46 9.87 -12.04
C GLN A 152 0.28 8.40 -11.64
N GLN A 153 1.33 7.83 -11.05
CA GLN A 153 1.27 6.48 -10.48
C GLN A 153 0.72 6.54 -9.06
N LEU A 154 -0.21 5.67 -8.76
CA LEU A 154 -0.78 5.54 -7.42
C LEU A 154 -0.08 4.42 -6.63
N LEU A 155 -0.03 4.59 -5.33
CA LEU A 155 0.49 3.62 -4.37
C LEU A 155 -0.58 3.36 -3.31
N THR A 156 -0.99 2.11 -3.18
CA THR A 156 -1.97 1.66 -2.18
C THR A 156 -1.30 0.78 -1.15
N LEU A 157 -1.36 1.15 0.12
CA LEU A 157 -1.00 0.27 1.23
C LEU A 157 -2.26 -0.36 1.79
N SER A 158 -2.30 -1.67 1.88
CA SER A 158 -3.46 -2.44 2.34
C SER A 158 -3.12 -3.28 3.56
N THR A 159 -3.95 -3.20 4.59
CA THR A 159 -3.84 -4.02 5.80
C THR A 159 -5.22 -4.38 6.34
N CYS A 160 -5.32 -5.51 7.05
CA CYS A 160 -6.57 -5.92 7.70
C CYS A 160 -6.91 -4.99 8.87
N TYR A 161 -8.18 -4.62 8.98
CA TYR A 161 -8.71 -3.83 10.08
C TYR A 161 -9.71 -4.66 10.90
N GLY A 162 -9.45 -4.77 12.22
CA GLY A 162 -10.28 -5.54 13.13
C GLY A 162 -9.94 -7.03 13.22
N SER A 163 -10.53 -7.71 14.21
CA SER A 163 -10.26 -9.12 14.53
C SER A 163 -11.01 -10.12 13.65
N SER A 164 -11.96 -9.68 12.83
CA SER A 164 -12.82 -10.56 12.02
C SER A 164 -12.36 -10.73 10.57
N GLY A 165 -11.27 -10.12 10.16
CA GLY A 165 -10.62 -10.34 8.84
C GLY A 165 -11.47 -9.93 7.62
N GLY A 166 -12.56 -9.17 7.82
CA GLY A 166 -13.48 -8.78 6.76
C GLY A 166 -13.27 -7.39 6.17
N ASP A 167 -12.65 -6.51 6.94
CA ASP A 167 -12.44 -5.11 6.55
C ASP A 167 -10.95 -4.84 6.36
N CYS A 168 -10.61 -4.10 5.33
CA CYS A 168 -9.26 -3.65 5.04
C CYS A 168 -9.17 -2.14 5.11
N LEU A 169 -8.03 -1.64 5.58
CA LEU A 169 -7.72 -0.22 5.55
C LEU A 169 -6.84 0.02 4.33
N LEU A 170 -7.29 0.88 3.45
CA LEU A 170 -6.62 1.25 2.22
C LEU A 170 -6.12 2.68 2.30
N TYR A 171 -4.86 2.86 1.95
CA TYR A 171 -4.23 4.16 1.79
C TYR A 171 -3.81 4.28 0.35
N THR A 172 -4.19 5.34 -0.30
CA THR A 172 -3.78 5.63 -1.65
C THR A 172 -3.02 6.93 -1.68
N SER A 173 -2.01 7.00 -2.52
CA SER A 173 -1.15 8.16 -2.69
C SER A 173 -0.77 8.34 -4.15
N ASP A 174 -0.45 9.54 -4.54
CA ASP A 174 0.00 9.92 -5.87
C ASP A 174 1.49 10.27 -5.91
#